data_5a3ab0d641dc02fc22b29c34bd4ed9c2
#
_entry.id   5a3ab0d641dc02fc22b29c34bd4ed9c2
#
_cell.length_a   1.000
_cell.length_b   1.000
_cell.length_c   1.000
_cell.angle_alpha   90.00
_cell.angle_beta   90.00
_cell.angle_gamma   90.00
#
_symmetry.space_group_name_H-M   'P 1'
#
loop_
_entity.id
_entity.type
_entity.pdbx_description
1 polymer ?
#
loop_
_entity_poly.entity_id
_entity_poly.type
_entity_poly.pdbx_seq_one_letter_code
_entity_poly.pdbx_strand_id
1 'polypeptide(L)'
;MKTRNVRSLEVSPIGMGCMGLSHGYGEVPEKDYSIEAIRKAYKKGCTFFDTAEVYGQEMFYLGHNEEIVGKAIEPFRENIILATKFYIDEDELSEDKDLYTVIREHLKISLENLKTDY
;
A
#
# COMPACT_ATOMS: atom_id res chain seq x y z
N MET A 1 -16.18 -11.15 10.23
CA MET A 1 -15.66 -12.05 9.15
C MET A 1 -14.74 -13.08 9.78
N LYS A 2 -14.81 -14.33 9.32
CA LYS A 2 -13.86 -15.36 9.79
C LYS A 2 -12.46 -15.04 9.30
N THR A 3 -11.44 -15.38 10.08
CA THR A 3 -10.04 -15.14 9.69
C THR A 3 -9.42 -16.31 8.96
N ARG A 4 -8.33 -16.05 8.25
CA ARG A 4 -7.45 -17.02 7.60
C ARG A 4 -6.02 -16.71 7.99
N ASN A 5 -5.16 -17.70 7.88
CA ASN A 5 -3.74 -17.51 8.15
C ASN A 5 -2.93 -17.57 6.85
N VAL A 6 -2.11 -16.55 6.66
CA VAL A 6 -1.05 -16.55 5.66
C VAL A 6 0.25 -16.67 6.43
N ARG A 7 0.71 -17.90 6.60
CA ARG A 7 1.78 -18.28 7.53
C ARG A 7 1.41 -17.80 8.95
N SER A 8 2.19 -16.92 9.54
CA SER A 8 1.96 -16.38 10.89
C SER A 8 1.02 -15.17 10.92
N LEU A 9 0.61 -14.67 9.77
CA LEU A 9 -0.26 -13.50 9.69
C LEU A 9 -1.72 -13.93 9.68
N GLU A 10 -2.50 -13.38 10.59
CA GLU A 10 -3.95 -13.57 10.62
C GLU A 10 -4.60 -12.46 9.81
N VAL A 11 -5.39 -12.82 8.80
CA VAL A 11 -6.02 -11.89 7.87
C VAL A 11 -7.49 -12.21 7.66
N SER A 12 -8.26 -11.25 7.21
CA SER A 12 -9.62 -11.50 6.72
C SER A 12 -9.57 -12.39 5.47
N PRO A 13 -10.59 -13.23 5.22
CA PRO A 13 -10.59 -14.11 4.04
C PRO A 13 -10.63 -13.37 2.72
N ILE A 14 -11.06 -12.11 2.75
CA ILE A 14 -11.07 -11.20 1.60
C ILE A 14 -10.19 -10.02 1.94
N GLY A 15 -9.20 -9.74 1.08
CA GLY A 15 -8.39 -8.54 1.16
C GLY A 15 -8.84 -7.50 0.15
N MET A 16 -8.47 -6.25 0.36
CA MET A 16 -8.74 -5.16 -0.57
C MET A 16 -7.48 -4.78 -1.34
N GLY A 17 -7.49 -4.99 -2.67
CA GLY A 17 -6.49 -4.41 -3.56
C GLY A 17 -6.82 -2.94 -3.82
N CYS A 18 -5.85 -2.07 -3.60
CA CYS A 18 -6.09 -0.62 -3.68
C CYS A 18 -5.67 0.02 -5.01
N MET A 19 -5.12 -0.75 -5.95
CA MET A 19 -4.67 -0.25 -7.25
C MET A 19 -5.72 0.58 -7.99
N GLY A 20 -6.96 0.11 -8.02
CA GLY A 20 -8.05 0.76 -8.74
C GLY A 20 -8.41 2.16 -8.22
N LEU A 21 -7.89 2.53 -7.05
CA LEU A 21 -8.09 3.88 -6.49
C LEU A 21 -7.13 4.92 -7.11
N SER A 22 -6.17 4.47 -7.91
CA SER A 22 -5.20 5.34 -8.57
C SER A 22 -5.09 5.09 -10.08
N HIS A 23 -5.41 3.88 -10.56
CA HIS A 23 -5.40 3.57 -12.00
C HIS A 23 -5.98 2.18 -12.29
N GLY A 24 -6.10 1.87 -13.56
CA GLY A 24 -6.26 0.49 -14.08
C GLY A 24 -7.66 0.15 -14.60
N TYR A 25 -8.70 0.60 -13.96
CA TYR A 25 -10.06 0.17 -14.31
C TYR A 25 -11.01 1.36 -14.44
N GLY A 26 -10.81 2.18 -15.47
CA GLY A 26 -11.69 3.29 -15.75
C GLY A 26 -11.32 4.56 -14.99
N GLU A 27 -12.33 5.35 -14.66
CA GLU A 27 -12.15 6.64 -14.00
C GLU A 27 -11.65 6.50 -12.56
N VAL A 28 -10.64 7.31 -12.21
CA VAL A 28 -10.08 7.32 -10.86
C VAL A 28 -10.97 8.17 -9.94
N PRO A 29 -11.41 7.62 -8.80
CA PRO A 29 -12.21 8.37 -7.83
C PRO A 29 -11.39 9.46 -7.13
N GLU A 30 -12.09 10.43 -6.55
CA GLU A 30 -11.45 11.44 -5.71
C GLU A 30 -10.82 10.82 -4.46
N LYS A 31 -9.77 11.46 -3.93
CA LYS A 31 -9.04 10.96 -2.75
C LYS A 31 -9.94 10.71 -1.56
N ASP A 32 -10.86 11.62 -1.24
CA ASP A 32 -11.75 11.47 -0.10
C ASP A 32 -12.69 10.28 -0.25
N TYR A 33 -13.18 10.04 -1.45
CA TYR A 33 -13.97 8.86 -1.76
C TYR A 33 -13.17 7.57 -1.55
N SER A 34 -11.93 7.56 -2.03
CA SER A 34 -11.02 6.40 -1.89
C SER A 34 -10.71 6.09 -0.43
N ILE A 35 -10.42 7.13 0.35
CA ILE A 35 -10.17 7.00 1.79
C ILE A 35 -11.41 6.42 2.49
N GLU A 36 -12.58 6.93 2.17
CA GLU A 36 -13.83 6.43 2.75
C GLU A 36 -14.10 4.97 2.35
N ALA A 37 -13.83 4.61 1.10
CA ALA A 37 -14.01 3.24 0.63
C ALA A 37 -13.12 2.24 1.42
N ILE A 38 -11.85 2.59 1.65
CA ILE A 38 -10.95 1.77 2.48
C ILE A 38 -11.48 1.65 3.90
N ARG A 39 -11.90 2.76 4.49
CA ARG A 39 -12.46 2.78 5.85
C ARG A 39 -13.75 1.97 5.98
N LYS A 40 -14.61 2.01 4.97
CA LYS A 40 -15.81 1.17 4.90
C LYS A 40 -15.46 -0.32 4.79
N ALA A 41 -14.47 -0.67 3.99
CA ALA A 41 -13.99 -2.05 3.88
C ALA A 41 -13.53 -2.57 5.25
N TYR A 42 -12.75 -1.78 5.98
CA TYR A 42 -12.34 -2.12 7.33
C TYR A 42 -13.53 -2.33 8.26
N LYS A 43 -14.50 -1.43 8.26
CA LYS A 43 -15.73 -1.55 9.07
C LYS A 43 -16.53 -2.81 8.75
N LYS A 44 -16.42 -3.32 7.52
CA LYS A 44 -17.06 -4.58 7.10
C LYS A 44 -16.24 -5.82 7.45
N GLY A 45 -15.09 -5.66 8.08
CA GLY A 45 -14.24 -6.75 8.55
C GLY A 45 -13.03 -7.05 7.69
N CYS A 46 -12.73 -6.25 6.68
CA CYS A 46 -11.51 -6.39 5.88
C CYS A 46 -10.30 -5.95 6.71
N THR A 47 -9.31 -6.83 6.85
CA THR A 47 -8.09 -6.56 7.62
C THR A 47 -6.81 -6.74 6.81
N PHE A 48 -6.92 -6.93 5.50
CA PHE A 48 -5.76 -7.08 4.61
C PHE A 48 -5.89 -6.11 3.45
N PHE A 49 -4.92 -5.20 3.32
CA PHE A 49 -4.91 -4.17 2.28
C PHE A 49 -3.61 -4.25 1.50
N ASP A 50 -3.70 -4.15 0.17
CA ASP A 50 -2.57 -4.26 -0.74
C ASP A 50 -2.45 -3.03 -1.62
N THR A 51 -1.25 -2.47 -1.67
CA THR A 51 -0.89 -1.33 -2.49
C THR A 51 0.48 -1.56 -3.15
N ALA A 52 1.03 -0.55 -3.78
CA ALA A 52 2.39 -0.55 -4.33
C ALA A 52 2.88 0.89 -4.51
N GLU A 53 4.20 1.05 -4.42
CA GLU A 53 4.88 2.33 -4.66
C GLU A 53 4.51 2.93 -6.02
N VAL A 54 4.44 2.09 -7.06
CA VAL A 54 4.22 2.54 -8.44
C VAL A 54 2.75 2.79 -8.80
N TYR A 55 1.81 2.44 -7.93
CA TYR A 55 0.39 2.64 -8.24
C TYR A 55 0.05 4.13 -8.29
N GLY A 56 -0.41 4.56 -9.44
CA GLY A 56 -0.76 5.96 -9.70
C GLY A 56 0.37 6.80 -10.27
N GLN A 57 1.55 6.23 -10.49
CA GLN A 57 2.72 6.96 -11.01
C GLN A 57 2.46 7.60 -12.38
N GLU A 58 1.78 6.89 -13.28
CA GLU A 58 1.54 7.38 -14.65
C GLU A 58 0.60 8.57 -14.71
N MET A 59 -0.46 8.57 -13.90
CA MET A 59 -1.50 9.60 -13.94
C MET A 59 -1.24 10.74 -12.95
N PHE A 60 -0.51 10.49 -11.90
CA PHE A 60 -0.29 11.44 -10.81
C PHE A 60 1.20 11.56 -10.47
N TYR A 61 1.68 10.76 -9.54
CA TYR A 61 3.08 10.74 -9.12
C TYR A 61 3.39 9.42 -8.38
N LEU A 62 4.67 9.13 -8.25
CA LEU A 62 5.16 7.97 -7.50
C LEU A 62 4.75 8.08 -6.03
N GLY A 63 4.11 7.04 -5.49
CA GLY A 63 3.62 7.03 -4.12
C GLY A 63 2.20 7.52 -3.92
N HIS A 64 1.53 7.96 -4.98
CA HIS A 64 0.15 8.46 -4.92
C HIS A 64 -0.80 7.51 -4.18
N ASN A 65 -0.81 6.23 -4.56
CA ASN A 65 -1.69 5.23 -3.96
C ASN A 65 -1.31 4.95 -2.50
N GLU A 66 -0.01 4.81 -2.22
CA GLU A 66 0.47 4.61 -0.85
C GLU A 66 0.06 5.74 0.09
N GLU A 67 0.08 6.99 -0.37
CA GLU A 67 -0.37 8.14 0.43
C GLU A 67 -1.86 8.07 0.75
N ILE A 68 -2.69 7.67 -0.21
CA ILE A 68 -4.13 7.49 -0.01
C ILE A 68 -4.39 6.38 1.02
N VAL A 69 -3.75 5.24 0.83
CA VAL A 69 -3.87 4.09 1.74
C VAL A 69 -3.39 4.47 3.13
N GLY A 70 -2.23 5.10 3.24
CA GLY A 70 -1.65 5.54 4.51
C GLY A 70 -2.58 6.43 5.31
N LYS A 71 -3.18 7.42 4.65
CA LYS A 71 -4.16 8.31 5.28
C LYS A 71 -5.42 7.57 5.71
N ALA A 72 -5.89 6.65 4.88
CA ALA A 72 -7.12 5.89 5.15
C ALA A 72 -6.98 4.97 6.37
N ILE A 73 -5.85 4.27 6.49
CA ILE A 73 -5.64 3.24 7.52
C ILE A 73 -5.13 3.80 8.86
N GLU A 74 -4.72 5.05 8.90
CA GLU A 74 -4.14 5.68 10.09
C GLU A 74 -4.92 5.39 11.38
N PRO A 75 -6.27 5.50 11.41
CA PRO A 75 -7.04 5.21 12.62
C PRO A 75 -7.03 3.75 13.07
N PHE A 76 -6.66 2.81 12.21
CA PHE A 76 -6.73 1.37 12.52
C PHE A 76 -5.51 0.57 12.05
N ARG A 77 -4.37 1.24 11.86
CA ARG A 77 -3.14 0.59 11.35
C ARG A 77 -2.75 -0.67 12.14
N GLU A 78 -2.90 -0.65 13.44
CA GLU A 78 -2.52 -1.76 14.32
C GLU A 78 -3.43 -3.00 14.17
N ASN A 79 -4.61 -2.83 13.60
CA ASN A 79 -5.61 -3.89 13.48
C ASN A 79 -5.63 -4.54 12.10
N ILE A 80 -4.70 -4.18 11.22
CA ILE A 80 -4.68 -4.67 9.85
C ILE A 80 -3.28 -5.17 9.45
N ILE A 81 -3.28 -5.96 8.39
CA ILE A 81 -2.06 -6.33 7.66
C ILE A 81 -2.02 -5.48 6.39
N LEU A 82 -0.90 -4.83 6.19
CA LEU A 82 -0.65 -3.95 5.06
C LEU A 82 0.47 -4.51 4.20
N ALA A 83 0.18 -4.69 2.92
CA ALA A 83 1.16 -5.14 1.94
C ALA A 83 1.45 -4.03 0.94
N THR A 84 2.71 -3.81 0.65
CA THR A 84 3.15 -2.99 -0.47
C THR A 84 4.29 -3.67 -1.20
N LYS A 85 4.68 -3.13 -2.32
CA LYS A 85 5.74 -3.66 -3.17
C LYS A 85 6.38 -2.54 -3.95
N PHE A 86 7.61 -2.76 -4.38
CA PHE A 86 8.33 -1.80 -5.20
C PHE A 86 9.15 -2.55 -6.25
N TYR A 87 9.49 -1.84 -7.30
CA TYR A 87 10.35 -2.33 -8.38
C TYR A 87 11.72 -1.67 -8.25
N ILE A 88 12.77 -2.46 -8.40
CA ILE A 88 14.15 -1.97 -8.41
C ILE A 88 14.68 -2.06 -9.83
N ASP A 89 15.05 -0.90 -10.37
CA ASP A 89 15.73 -0.83 -11.65
C ASP A 89 17.22 -1.13 -11.46
N GLU A 90 17.82 -1.87 -12.40
CA GLU A 90 19.25 -2.16 -12.37
C GLU A 90 20.11 -0.89 -12.34
N ASP A 91 19.62 0.20 -12.95
CA ASP A 91 20.29 1.50 -12.97
C ASP A 91 20.45 2.13 -11.59
N GLU A 92 19.66 1.68 -10.60
CA GLU A 92 19.77 2.14 -9.22
C GLU A 92 20.96 1.53 -8.48
N LEU A 93 21.52 0.44 -9.02
CA LEU A 93 22.64 -0.27 -8.42
C LEU A 93 23.97 0.30 -8.92
N SER A 94 24.97 0.38 -8.05
CA SER A 94 26.32 0.85 -8.39
C SER A 94 27.35 0.19 -7.46
N GLU A 95 28.64 0.48 -7.66
CA GLU A 95 29.70 0.00 -6.76
C GLU A 95 29.52 0.51 -5.33
N ASP A 96 28.97 1.72 -5.17
CA ASP A 96 28.74 2.37 -3.89
C ASP A 96 27.33 2.12 -3.35
N LYS A 97 26.45 1.50 -4.14
CA LYS A 97 25.04 1.33 -3.82
C LYS A 97 24.57 -0.07 -4.20
N ASP A 98 24.60 -0.95 -3.22
CA ASP A 98 24.20 -2.34 -3.39
C ASP A 98 22.66 -2.53 -3.29
N LEU A 99 22.20 -3.74 -3.59
CA LEU A 99 20.79 -4.09 -3.55
C LEU A 99 20.16 -3.83 -2.17
N TYR A 100 20.88 -4.15 -1.10
CA TYR A 100 20.41 -3.93 0.27
C TYR A 100 20.12 -2.44 0.53
N THR A 101 21.02 -1.57 0.12
CA THR A 101 20.85 -0.12 0.26
C THR A 101 19.65 0.39 -0.52
N VAL A 102 19.49 -0.06 -1.77
CA VAL A 102 18.35 0.33 -2.63
C VAL A 102 17.02 -0.14 -2.03
N ILE A 103 16.97 -1.37 -1.54
CA ILE A 103 15.77 -1.90 -0.84
C ILE A 103 15.40 -1.01 0.35
N ARG A 104 16.37 -0.65 1.17
CA ARG A 104 16.13 0.20 2.34
C ARG A 104 15.63 1.59 1.96
N GLU A 105 16.15 2.17 0.89
CA GLU A 105 15.69 3.47 0.39
C GLU A 105 14.23 3.42 -0.06
N HIS A 106 13.87 2.42 -0.86
CA HIS A 106 12.48 2.22 -1.29
C HIS A 106 11.56 1.98 -0.11
N LEU A 107 11.95 1.12 0.81
CA LEU A 107 11.15 0.81 1.99
C LEU A 107 10.92 2.05 2.85
N LYS A 108 11.95 2.88 3.04
CA LYS A 108 11.83 4.13 3.79
C LYS A 108 10.80 5.06 3.18
N ILE A 109 10.85 5.23 1.87
CA ILE A 109 9.88 6.07 1.14
C ILE A 109 8.46 5.51 1.29
N SER A 110 8.28 4.21 1.13
CA SER A 110 6.99 3.57 1.30
C SER A 110 6.44 3.73 2.73
N LEU A 111 7.28 3.58 3.74
CA LEU A 111 6.87 3.81 5.14
C LEU A 111 6.43 5.25 5.38
N GLU A 112 7.14 6.22 4.80
CA GLU A 112 6.77 7.64 4.88
C GLU A 112 5.42 7.89 4.19
N ASN A 113 5.22 7.37 2.98
CA ASN A 113 3.97 7.52 2.24
C ASN A 113 2.79 6.87 2.98
N LEU A 114 3.01 5.69 3.53
CA LEU A 114 2.00 4.91 4.27
C LEU A 114 1.80 5.39 5.71
N LYS A 115 2.61 6.34 6.16
CA LYS A 115 2.53 6.92 7.53
C LYS A 115 2.61 5.86 8.62
N THR A 116 3.49 4.91 8.45
CA THR A 116 3.68 3.80 9.39
C THR A 116 5.17 3.51 9.53
N ASP A 117 5.55 2.82 10.59
CA ASP A 117 6.93 2.42 10.85
C ASP A 117 7.16 0.91 10.71
N TYR A 118 6.14 0.20 10.28
CA TYR A 118 6.21 -1.25 10.05
C TYR A 118 5.24 -1.70 8.96
#